data_4a5c074f6928a6b654f2938da7da7ee8
#
_entry.id   4a5c074f6928a6b654f2938da7da7ee8
#
_cell.length_a   1.000
_cell.length_b   1.000
_cell.length_c   1.000
_cell.angle_alpha   90.00
_cell.angle_beta   90.00
_cell.angle_gamma   90.00
#
_symmetry.space_group_name_H-M   'P 1'
#
loop_
_entity.id
_entity.type
_entity.pdbx_description
1 polymer ?
#
loop_
_entity_poly.entity_id
_entity_poly.type
_entity_poly.pdbx_seq_one_letter_code
_entity_poly.pdbx_strand_id
1 'polypeptide(L)'
;MNKYVRNMTQGSELKHILMFTLPLLAGNLFQQFYNIVDSVIVGRYLGHEALAAVGATGSITFLFYTLCNGLSAGAGILIAQSFGAGRHDDVKRFIANSAYALGFVGLGLTIISVAFAHLLLQMLDTPQNILANATDYMRTACAGTIAVAGYNWINSVLRALGDSKTPLYFLIVASILNVGLDLLFVMVFGMGVVGAALATVIAQGVSAVGSILFAVKKNEYFRLKREHLRLRREQFVRCMKTGTPIALQNALVSVSMISLQKTANSFGDIVVAAYTATMRVEQLIQQPFNSLGTALSTFAGQNVGAAKPDRVVKGYHRSMLISTAFGLLMLGVFALTSRYIVGFFVNEEQVIEIGAKALLLSACFYVPLGFIHTTRGLLNGAGDVGFAFLNGLAEVIGRIGFAAILVNIPGVGMWAVWTTTCLTWVLTAVMCLIRYKGGKWRKKCLVDIEAAETEVIHAEQ
;
A
#
# COMPACT_ATOMS: atom_id res chain seq x y z
N MET A 1 11.38 -27.41 -9.23
CA MET A 1 10.62 -26.25 -8.76
C MET A 1 11.23 -24.98 -9.31
N ASN A 2 10.42 -24.12 -9.90
CA ASN A 2 10.90 -22.85 -10.47
C ASN A 2 11.41 -21.93 -9.35
N LYS A 3 12.62 -21.40 -9.45
CA LYS A 3 13.27 -20.51 -8.45
C LYS A 3 12.44 -19.25 -8.13
N TYR A 4 11.52 -18.87 -9.02
CA TYR A 4 10.69 -17.67 -8.98
C TYR A 4 9.24 -17.95 -8.57
N VAL A 5 8.94 -19.17 -8.13
CA VAL A 5 7.61 -19.56 -7.61
C VAL A 5 7.83 -20.25 -6.27
N ARG A 6 7.16 -19.74 -5.24
CA ARG A 6 7.31 -20.30 -3.90
C ARG A 6 5.97 -20.79 -3.35
N ASN A 7 5.89 -22.09 -3.17
CA ASN A 7 4.75 -22.70 -2.50
C ASN A 7 4.90 -22.55 -0.98
N MET A 8 3.97 -21.83 -0.34
CA MET A 8 3.94 -21.58 1.10
C MET A 8 3.02 -22.53 1.86
N THR A 9 2.42 -23.53 1.16
CA THR A 9 1.48 -24.48 1.77
C THR A 9 2.19 -25.63 2.48
N GLN A 10 3.53 -25.69 2.44
CA GLN A 10 4.37 -26.71 3.05
C GLN A 10 5.56 -26.05 3.75
N GLY A 11 6.19 -26.77 4.69
CA GLY A 11 7.36 -26.29 5.42
C GLY A 11 7.03 -25.31 6.57
N SER A 12 8.04 -24.60 7.09
CA SER A 12 7.90 -23.71 8.25
C SER A 12 7.19 -22.41 7.88
N GLU A 13 6.07 -22.11 8.54
CA GLU A 13 5.28 -20.89 8.34
C GLU A 13 6.11 -19.63 8.61
N LEU A 14 6.85 -19.62 9.74
CA LEU A 14 7.68 -18.51 10.15
C LEU A 14 8.75 -18.17 9.09
N LYS A 15 9.45 -19.21 8.60
CA LYS A 15 10.49 -19.05 7.58
C LYS A 15 9.91 -18.47 6.29
N HIS A 16 8.72 -18.93 5.86
CA HIS A 16 8.06 -18.41 4.67
C HIS A 16 7.69 -16.93 4.84
N ILE A 17 7.04 -16.58 5.95
CA ILE A 17 6.60 -15.22 6.24
C ILE A 17 7.80 -14.27 6.32
N LEU A 18 8.84 -14.59 7.10
CA LEU A 18 10.02 -13.73 7.24
C LEU A 18 10.79 -13.56 5.94
N MET A 19 11.07 -14.67 5.22
CA MET A 19 11.81 -14.59 3.95
C MET A 19 11.04 -13.86 2.86
N PHE A 20 9.73 -13.74 2.98
CA PHE A 20 8.90 -12.95 2.08
C PHE A 20 8.78 -11.50 2.53
N THR A 21 8.67 -11.25 3.84
CA THR A 21 8.56 -9.91 4.42
C THR A 21 9.82 -9.08 4.20
N LEU A 22 11.02 -9.66 4.38
CA LEU A 22 12.27 -8.90 4.30
C LEU A 22 12.50 -8.21 2.95
N PRO A 23 12.35 -8.87 1.78
CA PRO A 23 12.46 -8.17 0.49
C PRO A 23 11.37 -7.12 0.28
N LEU A 24 10.14 -7.35 0.76
CA LEU A 24 9.06 -6.36 0.69
C LEU A 24 9.40 -5.12 1.53
N LEU A 25 9.90 -5.32 2.75
CA LEU A 25 10.32 -4.23 3.62
C LEU A 25 11.46 -3.43 2.99
N ALA A 26 12.47 -4.11 2.47
CA ALA A 26 13.56 -3.45 1.75
C ALA A 26 13.02 -2.62 0.57
N GLY A 27 12.11 -3.18 -0.24
CA GLY A 27 11.48 -2.46 -1.34
C GLY A 27 10.71 -1.22 -0.88
N ASN A 28 9.89 -1.36 0.15
CA ASN A 28 9.12 -0.23 0.68
C ASN A 28 10.03 0.88 1.24
N LEU A 29 11.13 0.54 1.91
CA LEU A 29 12.11 1.51 2.38
C LEU A 29 12.83 2.20 1.21
N PHE A 30 13.27 1.45 0.20
CA PHE A 30 13.85 2.04 -1.01
C PHE A 30 12.87 3.00 -1.70
N GLN A 31 11.60 2.67 -1.74
CA GLN A 31 10.56 3.55 -2.28
C GLN A 31 10.44 4.85 -1.49
N GLN A 32 10.51 4.80 -0.17
CA GLN A 32 10.50 6.01 0.65
C GLN A 32 11.74 6.88 0.40
N PHE A 33 12.91 6.25 0.28
CA PHE A 33 14.14 6.98 -0.03
C PHE A 33 14.08 7.71 -1.37
N TYR A 34 13.64 7.04 -2.43
CA TYR A 34 13.57 7.70 -3.73
C TYR A 34 12.55 8.83 -3.75
N ASN A 35 11.40 8.70 -3.06
CA ASN A 35 10.42 9.78 -2.93
C ASN A 35 11.02 11.03 -2.24
N ILE A 36 11.90 10.82 -1.25
CA ILE A 36 12.60 11.91 -0.59
C ILE A 36 13.59 12.56 -1.57
N VAL A 37 14.36 11.76 -2.30
CA VAL A 37 15.35 12.27 -3.28
C VAL A 37 14.66 13.08 -4.39
N ASP A 38 13.55 12.57 -4.94
CA ASP A 38 12.73 13.28 -5.93
C ASP A 38 12.25 14.64 -5.39
N SER A 39 11.71 14.67 -4.18
CA SER A 39 11.29 15.92 -3.53
C SER A 39 12.45 16.91 -3.32
N VAL A 40 13.64 16.40 -2.99
CA VAL A 40 14.84 17.24 -2.83
C VAL A 40 15.30 17.80 -4.17
N ILE A 41 15.29 17.02 -5.24
CA ILE A 41 15.64 17.48 -6.59
C ILE A 41 14.68 18.59 -7.03
N VAL A 42 13.36 18.35 -6.93
CA VAL A 42 12.35 19.36 -7.29
C VAL A 42 12.54 20.63 -6.47
N GLY A 43 12.63 20.53 -5.15
CA GLY A 43 12.75 21.69 -4.27
C GLY A 43 14.03 22.50 -4.47
N ARG A 44 15.17 21.82 -4.70
CA ARG A 44 16.47 22.47 -4.83
C ARG A 44 16.69 23.13 -6.20
N TYR A 45 16.19 22.49 -7.27
CA TYR A 45 16.46 22.95 -8.64
C TYR A 45 15.32 23.76 -9.26
N LEU A 46 14.07 23.51 -8.87
CA LEU A 46 12.91 24.23 -9.39
C LEU A 46 12.33 25.25 -8.40
N GLY A 47 12.81 25.23 -7.15
CA GLY A 47 12.39 26.18 -6.13
C GLY A 47 11.11 25.78 -5.38
N HIS A 48 10.70 26.66 -4.45
CA HIS A 48 9.62 26.38 -3.51
C HIS A 48 8.23 26.33 -4.17
N GLU A 49 8.00 27.13 -5.22
CA GLU A 49 6.71 27.12 -5.94
C GLU A 49 6.46 25.80 -6.69
N ALA A 50 7.51 25.27 -7.32
CA ALA A 50 7.43 23.95 -7.97
C ALA A 50 7.19 22.83 -6.97
N LEU A 51 7.87 22.86 -5.83
CA LEU A 51 7.66 21.89 -4.75
C LEU A 51 6.24 21.99 -4.19
N ALA A 52 5.71 23.22 -4.03
CA ALA A 52 4.33 23.44 -3.60
C ALA A 52 3.32 22.94 -4.64
N ALA A 53 3.59 23.12 -5.95
CA ALA A 53 2.76 22.60 -7.03
C ALA A 53 2.69 21.06 -7.02
N VAL A 54 3.83 20.39 -6.88
CA VAL A 54 3.91 18.93 -6.73
C VAL A 54 3.16 18.47 -5.46
N GLY A 55 3.35 19.17 -4.35
CA GLY A 55 2.65 18.90 -3.10
C GLY A 55 1.13 19.01 -3.19
N ALA A 56 0.63 20.05 -3.87
CA ALA A 56 -0.81 20.26 -4.08
C ALA A 56 -1.48 19.13 -4.87
N THR A 57 -0.76 18.51 -5.81
CA THR A 57 -1.27 17.36 -6.60
C THR A 57 -1.20 16.04 -5.84
N GLY A 58 -0.39 15.98 -4.79
CA GLY A 58 -0.04 14.74 -4.09
C GLY A 58 -1.25 13.94 -3.60
N SER A 59 -2.25 14.62 -3.03
CA SER A 59 -3.46 13.96 -2.49
C SER A 59 -4.27 13.25 -3.57
N ILE A 60 -4.45 13.89 -4.74
CA ILE A 60 -5.23 13.33 -5.85
C ILE A 60 -4.46 12.18 -6.51
N THR A 61 -3.18 12.39 -6.79
CA THR A 61 -2.30 11.38 -7.39
C THR A 61 -2.20 10.15 -6.49
N PHE A 62 -2.06 10.36 -5.19
CA PHE A 62 -2.04 9.29 -4.19
C PHE A 62 -3.35 8.51 -4.17
N LEU A 63 -4.50 9.18 -4.27
CA LEU A 63 -5.80 8.53 -4.34
C LEU A 63 -5.89 7.59 -5.55
N PHE A 64 -5.48 8.02 -6.75
CA PHE A 64 -5.52 7.20 -7.95
C PHE A 64 -4.56 6.00 -7.87
N TYR A 65 -3.36 6.21 -7.36
CA TYR A 65 -2.38 5.13 -7.16
C TYR A 65 -2.86 4.11 -6.13
N THR A 66 -3.50 4.57 -5.07
CA THR A 66 -4.08 3.75 -4.01
C THR A 66 -5.24 2.89 -4.53
N LEU A 67 -6.07 3.41 -5.44
CA LEU A 67 -7.11 2.63 -6.11
C LEU A 67 -6.50 1.52 -6.99
N CYS A 68 -5.48 1.83 -7.79
CA CYS A 68 -4.77 0.82 -8.59
C CYS A 68 -4.12 -0.26 -7.70
N ASN A 69 -3.51 0.15 -6.58
CA ASN A 69 -2.90 -0.77 -5.62
C ASN A 69 -3.92 -1.73 -5.00
N GLY A 70 -5.06 -1.22 -4.54
CA GLY A 70 -6.11 -2.02 -3.94
C GLY A 70 -6.72 -3.04 -4.92
N LEU A 71 -6.98 -2.63 -6.17
CA LEU A 71 -7.45 -3.52 -7.22
C LEU A 71 -6.42 -4.61 -7.55
N SER A 72 -5.15 -4.24 -7.63
CA SER A 72 -4.04 -5.19 -7.85
C SER A 72 -3.94 -6.20 -6.71
N ALA A 73 -4.08 -5.74 -5.46
CA ALA A 73 -4.07 -6.62 -4.28
C ALA A 73 -5.22 -7.64 -4.32
N GLY A 74 -6.43 -7.22 -4.73
CA GLY A 74 -7.58 -8.11 -4.91
C GLY A 74 -7.33 -9.20 -5.95
N ALA A 75 -6.74 -8.84 -7.09
CA ALA A 75 -6.32 -9.82 -8.11
C ALA A 75 -5.28 -10.80 -7.55
N GLY A 76 -4.31 -10.30 -6.77
CA GLY A 76 -3.30 -11.12 -6.11
C GLY A 76 -3.90 -12.15 -5.16
N ILE A 77 -4.98 -11.83 -4.45
CA ILE A 77 -5.67 -12.78 -3.56
C ILE A 77 -6.25 -13.94 -4.35
N LEU A 78 -6.96 -13.67 -5.46
CA LEU A 78 -7.54 -14.70 -6.32
C LEU A 78 -6.48 -15.62 -6.91
N ILE A 79 -5.36 -15.03 -7.36
CA ILE A 79 -4.21 -15.77 -7.91
C ILE A 79 -3.56 -16.63 -6.81
N ALA A 80 -3.36 -16.10 -5.60
CA ALA A 80 -2.76 -16.84 -4.49
C ALA A 80 -3.63 -18.01 -4.05
N GLN A 81 -4.95 -17.82 -3.97
CA GLN A 81 -5.88 -18.91 -3.63
C GLN A 81 -5.94 -19.98 -4.73
N SER A 82 -6.02 -19.57 -6.01
CA SER A 82 -5.99 -20.50 -7.15
C SER A 82 -4.69 -21.29 -7.20
N PHE A 83 -3.55 -20.62 -6.92
CA PHE A 83 -2.25 -21.28 -6.82
C PHE A 83 -2.19 -22.29 -5.68
N GLY A 84 -2.69 -21.92 -4.49
CA GLY A 84 -2.76 -22.79 -3.34
C GLY A 84 -3.65 -24.02 -3.57
N ALA A 85 -4.76 -23.85 -4.30
CA ALA A 85 -5.67 -24.91 -4.70
C ALA A 85 -5.13 -25.83 -5.81
N GLY A 86 -3.93 -25.56 -6.35
CA GLY A 86 -3.37 -26.33 -7.47
C GLY A 86 -4.03 -26.05 -8.82
N ARG A 87 -4.95 -25.06 -8.93
CA ARG A 87 -5.69 -24.74 -10.15
C ARG A 87 -4.85 -23.88 -11.09
N HIS A 88 -3.84 -24.48 -11.71
CA HIS A 88 -2.83 -23.77 -12.52
C HIS A 88 -3.42 -23.02 -13.73
N ASP A 89 -4.45 -23.55 -14.36
CA ASP A 89 -5.13 -22.87 -15.49
C ASP A 89 -5.91 -21.65 -15.02
N ASP A 90 -6.56 -21.70 -13.86
CA ASP A 90 -7.23 -20.53 -13.30
C ASP A 90 -6.24 -19.43 -12.88
N VAL A 91 -5.07 -19.81 -12.35
CA VAL A 91 -3.97 -18.84 -12.11
C VAL A 91 -3.66 -18.07 -13.38
N LYS A 92 -3.45 -18.77 -14.53
CA LYS A 92 -3.15 -18.13 -15.81
C LYS A 92 -4.30 -17.25 -16.31
N ARG A 93 -5.55 -17.72 -16.16
CA ARG A 93 -6.75 -16.96 -16.53
C ARG A 93 -6.91 -15.70 -15.67
N PHE A 94 -6.68 -15.79 -14.33
CA PHE A 94 -6.72 -14.62 -13.46
C PHE A 94 -5.58 -13.66 -13.75
N ILE A 95 -4.39 -14.10 -14.12
CA ILE A 95 -3.29 -13.24 -14.58
C ILE A 95 -3.76 -12.41 -15.78
N ALA A 96 -4.31 -13.02 -16.82
CA ALA A 96 -4.78 -12.31 -18.02
C ALA A 96 -5.97 -11.38 -17.72
N ASN A 97 -7.01 -11.88 -17.04
CA ASN A 97 -8.21 -11.09 -16.80
C ASN A 97 -8.02 -9.96 -15.80
N SER A 98 -7.09 -10.11 -14.83
CA SER A 98 -6.71 -9.01 -13.93
C SER A 98 -5.92 -7.94 -14.67
N ALA A 99 -5.09 -8.28 -15.66
CA ALA A 99 -4.42 -7.29 -16.51
C ALA A 99 -5.45 -6.44 -17.27
N TYR A 100 -6.50 -7.06 -17.84
CA TYR A 100 -7.59 -6.33 -18.49
C TYR A 100 -8.35 -5.44 -17.50
N ALA A 101 -8.69 -5.96 -16.30
CA ALA A 101 -9.41 -5.19 -15.28
C ALA A 101 -8.62 -3.94 -14.86
N LEU A 102 -7.33 -4.09 -14.55
CA LEU A 102 -6.49 -2.97 -14.16
C LEU A 102 -6.16 -2.05 -15.34
N GLY A 103 -5.98 -2.60 -16.54
CA GLY A 103 -5.80 -1.80 -17.75
C GLY A 103 -7.01 -0.92 -18.03
N PHE A 104 -8.22 -1.46 -17.92
CA PHE A 104 -9.46 -0.70 -18.11
C PHE A 104 -9.63 0.40 -17.05
N VAL A 105 -9.43 0.06 -15.78
CA VAL A 105 -9.52 1.05 -14.69
C VAL A 105 -8.40 2.09 -14.79
N GLY A 106 -7.16 1.66 -15.04
CA GLY A 106 -6.03 2.56 -15.22
C GLY A 106 -6.23 3.54 -16.37
N LEU A 107 -6.77 3.07 -17.50
CA LEU A 107 -7.12 3.93 -18.63
C LEU A 107 -8.24 4.90 -18.28
N GLY A 108 -9.31 4.43 -17.62
CA GLY A 108 -10.40 5.28 -17.16
C GLY A 108 -9.92 6.38 -16.19
N LEU A 109 -9.09 6.03 -15.21
CA LEU A 109 -8.48 6.98 -14.28
C LEU A 109 -7.57 7.97 -15.02
N THR A 110 -6.77 7.50 -15.99
CA THR A 110 -5.94 8.37 -16.83
C THR A 110 -6.79 9.41 -17.56
N ILE A 111 -7.84 8.98 -18.26
CA ILE A 111 -8.72 9.88 -19.02
C ILE A 111 -9.37 10.91 -18.09
N ILE A 112 -9.97 10.45 -16.99
CA ILE A 112 -10.65 11.33 -16.02
C ILE A 112 -9.66 12.34 -15.44
N SER A 113 -8.50 11.90 -14.97
CA SER A 113 -7.54 12.77 -14.30
C SER A 113 -6.89 13.78 -15.24
N VAL A 114 -6.56 13.40 -16.48
CA VAL A 114 -5.99 14.32 -17.47
C VAL A 114 -7.02 15.34 -17.92
N ALA A 115 -8.27 14.91 -18.19
CA ALA A 115 -9.34 15.80 -18.64
C ALA A 115 -9.75 16.81 -17.55
N PHE A 116 -9.84 16.38 -16.30
CA PHE A 116 -10.34 17.18 -15.19
C PHE A 116 -9.26 17.70 -14.24
N ALA A 117 -7.97 17.58 -14.56
CA ALA A 117 -6.85 17.97 -13.69
C ALA A 117 -7.02 19.41 -13.14
N HIS A 118 -7.28 20.37 -14.01
CA HIS A 118 -7.44 21.77 -13.65
C HIS A 118 -8.64 21.97 -12.70
N LEU A 119 -9.79 21.38 -13.02
CA LEU A 119 -11.01 21.47 -12.21
C LEU A 119 -10.80 20.85 -10.82
N LEU A 120 -10.17 19.67 -10.76
CA LEU A 120 -9.88 18.98 -9.48
C LEU A 120 -8.98 19.82 -8.57
N LEU A 121 -7.98 20.48 -9.13
CA LEU A 121 -7.07 21.37 -8.37
C LEU A 121 -7.76 22.65 -7.91
N GLN A 122 -8.65 23.22 -8.73
CA GLN A 122 -9.48 24.36 -8.33
C GLN A 122 -10.43 23.99 -7.18
N MET A 123 -11.03 22.79 -7.21
CA MET A 123 -11.90 22.31 -6.12
C MET A 123 -11.16 22.08 -4.80
N LEU A 124 -9.82 21.97 -4.84
CA LEU A 124 -8.94 21.89 -3.66
C LEU A 124 -8.39 23.26 -3.24
N ASP A 125 -8.92 24.33 -3.77
CA ASP A 125 -8.48 25.72 -3.48
C ASP A 125 -6.97 25.92 -3.70
N THR A 126 -6.41 25.28 -4.77
CA THR A 126 -4.99 25.44 -5.11
C THR A 126 -4.69 26.90 -5.47
N PRO A 127 -3.67 27.54 -4.85
CA PRO A 127 -3.33 28.93 -5.11
C PRO A 127 -3.03 29.20 -6.59
N GLN A 128 -3.49 30.37 -7.09
CA GLN A 128 -3.41 30.72 -8.52
C GLN A 128 -1.98 30.76 -9.06
N ASN A 129 -1.00 31.18 -8.25
CA ASN A 129 0.40 31.29 -8.63
C ASN A 129 1.05 29.94 -8.95
N ILE A 130 0.55 28.83 -8.39
CA ILE A 130 1.07 27.47 -8.62
C ILE A 130 0.11 26.59 -9.45
N LEU A 131 -1.12 27.04 -9.71
CA LEU A 131 -2.18 26.25 -10.34
C LEU A 131 -1.78 25.73 -11.73
N ALA A 132 -1.11 26.54 -12.54
CA ALA A 132 -0.64 26.13 -13.87
C ALA A 132 0.38 25.00 -13.77
N ASN A 133 1.44 25.16 -12.98
CA ASN A 133 2.48 24.15 -12.75
C ASN A 133 1.90 22.88 -12.13
N ALA A 134 0.98 23.01 -11.17
CA ALA A 134 0.28 21.87 -10.56
C ALA A 134 -0.58 21.11 -11.59
N THR A 135 -1.27 21.84 -12.48
CA THR A 135 -2.09 21.21 -13.54
C THR A 135 -1.22 20.43 -14.52
N ASP A 136 -0.09 21.01 -14.96
CA ASP A 136 0.82 20.36 -15.91
C ASP A 136 1.51 19.14 -15.29
N TYR A 137 1.97 19.25 -14.03
CA TYR A 137 2.48 18.12 -13.27
C TYR A 137 1.43 17.01 -13.16
N MET A 138 0.22 17.34 -12.71
CA MET A 138 -0.86 16.39 -12.51
C MET A 138 -1.25 15.70 -13.83
N ARG A 139 -1.38 16.44 -14.92
CA ARG A 139 -1.67 15.84 -16.24
C ARG A 139 -0.60 14.85 -16.65
N THR A 140 0.68 15.21 -16.50
CA THR A 140 1.80 14.35 -16.86
C THR A 140 1.88 13.11 -15.96
N ALA A 141 1.82 13.27 -14.65
CA ALA A 141 1.84 12.18 -13.69
C ALA A 141 0.65 11.22 -13.88
N CYS A 142 -0.55 11.79 -14.09
CA CYS A 142 -1.76 11.00 -14.28
C CYS A 142 -1.87 10.37 -15.67
N ALA A 143 -1.26 10.94 -16.71
CA ALA A 143 -1.10 10.26 -17.99
C ALA A 143 -0.36 8.94 -17.85
N GLY A 144 0.53 8.84 -16.85
CA GLY A 144 1.24 7.61 -16.49
C GLY A 144 0.47 6.63 -15.58
N THR A 145 -0.78 6.90 -15.21
CA THR A 145 -1.54 6.02 -14.29
C THR A 145 -1.64 4.59 -14.82
N ILE A 146 -1.69 4.40 -16.12
CA ILE A 146 -1.69 3.05 -16.72
C ILE A 146 -0.35 2.32 -16.50
N ALA A 147 0.77 3.01 -16.51
CA ALA A 147 2.07 2.42 -16.20
C ALA A 147 2.16 2.03 -14.71
N VAL A 148 1.63 2.89 -13.84
CA VAL A 148 1.50 2.61 -12.40
C VAL A 148 0.58 1.41 -12.16
N ALA A 149 -0.55 1.32 -12.83
CA ALA A 149 -1.45 0.18 -12.75
C ALA A 149 -0.76 -1.12 -13.20
N GLY A 150 -0.03 -1.07 -14.31
CA GLY A 150 0.79 -2.21 -14.80
C GLY A 150 1.88 -2.63 -13.83
N TYR A 151 2.58 -1.66 -13.23
CA TYR A 151 3.58 -1.92 -12.18
C TYR A 151 2.96 -2.58 -10.94
N ASN A 152 1.86 -2.05 -10.43
CA ASN A 152 1.18 -2.62 -9.28
C ASN A 152 0.61 -4.02 -9.58
N TRP A 153 0.06 -4.21 -10.79
CA TRP A 153 -0.45 -5.49 -11.24
C TRP A 153 0.63 -6.56 -11.26
N ILE A 154 1.75 -6.33 -11.98
CA ILE A 154 2.81 -7.34 -12.09
C ILE A 154 3.42 -7.68 -10.73
N ASN A 155 3.63 -6.68 -9.87
CA ASN A 155 4.14 -6.88 -8.52
C ASN A 155 3.17 -7.71 -7.67
N SER A 156 1.85 -7.48 -7.79
CA SER A 156 0.84 -8.24 -7.06
C SER A 156 0.77 -9.69 -7.53
N VAL A 157 0.85 -9.93 -8.85
CA VAL A 157 0.89 -11.29 -9.43
C VAL A 157 2.13 -12.05 -8.97
N LEU A 158 3.33 -11.45 -9.05
CA LEU A 158 4.57 -12.08 -8.61
C LEU A 158 4.52 -12.42 -7.12
N ARG A 159 4.04 -11.48 -6.29
CA ARG A 159 3.84 -11.72 -4.86
C ARG A 159 2.86 -12.86 -4.60
N ALA A 160 1.74 -12.93 -5.31
CA ALA A 160 0.76 -13.99 -5.17
C ALA A 160 1.34 -15.40 -5.44
N LEU A 161 2.29 -15.48 -6.37
CA LEU A 161 3.06 -16.69 -6.69
C LEU A 161 4.25 -16.94 -5.73
N GLY A 162 4.42 -16.11 -4.71
CA GLY A 162 5.46 -16.25 -3.70
C GLY A 162 6.80 -15.61 -4.05
N ASP A 163 6.88 -14.81 -5.10
CA ASP A 163 8.09 -14.06 -5.47
C ASP A 163 8.03 -12.62 -4.94
N SER A 164 8.78 -12.35 -3.87
CA SER A 164 8.96 -10.99 -3.32
C SER A 164 10.29 -10.35 -3.76
N LYS A 165 11.19 -11.11 -4.39
CA LYS A 165 12.52 -10.61 -4.76
C LYS A 165 12.52 -9.91 -6.11
N THR A 166 11.84 -10.47 -7.11
CA THR A 166 11.76 -9.87 -8.45
C THR A 166 11.17 -8.45 -8.40
N PRO A 167 10.04 -8.18 -7.70
CA PRO A 167 9.56 -6.82 -7.50
C PRO A 167 10.59 -5.87 -6.89
N LEU A 168 11.37 -6.33 -5.89
CA LEU A 168 12.42 -5.52 -5.27
C LEU A 168 13.52 -5.14 -6.28
N TYR A 169 14.01 -6.08 -7.08
CA TYR A 169 15.05 -5.78 -8.07
C TYR A 169 14.60 -4.74 -9.10
N PHE A 170 13.39 -4.88 -9.63
CA PHE A 170 12.86 -3.91 -10.59
C PHE A 170 12.52 -2.56 -9.95
N LEU A 171 12.15 -2.54 -8.67
CA LEU A 171 12.00 -1.29 -7.93
C LEU A 171 13.33 -0.55 -7.77
N ILE A 172 14.41 -1.26 -7.43
CA ILE A 172 15.75 -0.64 -7.33
C ILE A 172 16.16 -0.05 -8.68
N VAL A 173 15.98 -0.81 -9.76
CA VAL A 173 16.27 -0.33 -11.13
C VAL A 173 15.44 0.90 -11.47
N ALA A 174 14.13 0.88 -11.17
CA ALA A 174 13.25 2.03 -11.38
C ALA A 174 13.69 3.25 -10.56
N SER A 175 14.08 3.06 -9.31
CA SER A 175 14.52 4.17 -8.43
C SER A 175 15.79 4.82 -8.95
N ILE A 176 16.77 4.04 -9.38
CA ILE A 176 18.01 4.57 -9.96
C ILE A 176 17.73 5.29 -11.27
N LEU A 177 16.88 4.70 -12.13
CA LEU A 177 16.48 5.30 -13.40
C LEU A 177 15.71 6.61 -13.17
N ASN A 178 14.78 6.63 -12.20
CA ASN A 178 14.01 7.83 -11.86
C ASN A 178 14.93 8.99 -11.46
N VAL A 179 15.84 8.78 -10.49
CA VAL A 179 16.80 9.81 -10.07
C VAL A 179 17.65 10.30 -11.24
N GLY A 180 18.13 9.39 -12.09
CA GLY A 180 18.90 9.77 -13.30
C GLY A 180 18.09 10.58 -14.30
N LEU A 181 16.81 10.22 -14.53
CA LEU A 181 15.92 10.95 -15.42
C LEU A 181 15.47 12.29 -14.81
N ASP A 182 15.27 12.38 -13.49
CA ASP A 182 14.98 13.65 -12.81
C ASP A 182 16.09 14.64 -13.03
N LEU A 183 17.35 14.24 -12.81
CA LEU A 183 18.51 15.09 -13.05
C LEU A 183 18.59 15.48 -14.53
N LEU A 184 18.36 14.56 -15.46
CA LEU A 184 18.40 14.83 -16.89
C LEU A 184 17.30 15.79 -17.33
N PHE A 185 16.05 15.52 -16.97
CA PHE A 185 14.89 16.30 -17.42
C PHE A 185 14.78 17.65 -16.73
N VAL A 186 15.08 17.69 -15.42
CA VAL A 186 14.98 18.92 -14.63
C VAL A 186 16.20 19.81 -14.81
N MET A 187 17.43 19.24 -14.70
CA MET A 187 18.66 20.05 -14.72
C MET A 187 19.19 20.30 -16.13
N VAL A 188 19.21 19.26 -16.99
CA VAL A 188 19.84 19.40 -18.33
C VAL A 188 18.85 19.95 -19.35
N PHE A 189 17.62 19.41 -19.38
CA PHE A 189 16.60 19.81 -20.35
C PHE A 189 15.73 20.97 -19.88
N GLY A 190 15.77 21.33 -18.59
CA GLY A 190 14.99 22.44 -18.05
C GLY A 190 13.47 22.27 -18.14
N MET A 191 12.97 21.03 -18.12
CA MET A 191 11.54 20.70 -18.31
C MET A 191 10.66 21.04 -17.09
N GLY A 192 11.23 21.59 -16.03
CA GLY A 192 10.47 21.98 -14.84
C GLY A 192 9.77 20.80 -14.15
N VAL A 193 8.59 21.05 -13.59
CA VAL A 193 7.80 20.04 -12.88
C VAL A 193 7.31 18.91 -13.80
N VAL A 194 7.11 19.18 -15.07
CA VAL A 194 6.73 18.18 -16.08
C VAL A 194 7.83 17.13 -16.24
N GLY A 195 9.11 17.56 -16.18
CA GLY A 195 10.27 16.67 -16.25
C GLY A 195 10.29 15.67 -15.11
N ALA A 196 10.06 16.11 -13.88
CA ALA A 196 9.98 15.23 -12.70
C ALA A 196 8.82 14.22 -12.80
N ALA A 197 7.63 14.68 -13.23
CA ALA A 197 6.50 13.79 -13.46
C ALA A 197 6.81 12.73 -14.52
N LEU A 198 7.41 13.15 -15.64
CA LEU A 198 7.76 12.26 -16.76
C LEU A 198 8.82 11.23 -16.36
N ALA A 199 9.84 11.64 -15.58
CA ALA A 199 10.86 10.74 -15.04
C ALA A 199 10.24 9.60 -14.22
N THR A 200 9.31 9.94 -13.33
CA THR A 200 8.57 8.96 -12.51
C THR A 200 7.74 8.00 -13.37
N VAL A 201 7.01 8.52 -14.35
CA VAL A 201 6.18 7.70 -15.26
C VAL A 201 7.04 6.75 -16.09
N ILE A 202 8.14 7.22 -16.66
CA ILE A 202 9.07 6.40 -17.45
C ILE A 202 9.71 5.32 -16.57
N ALA A 203 10.21 5.68 -15.38
CA ALA A 203 10.84 4.74 -14.47
C ALA A 203 9.90 3.61 -14.06
N GLN A 204 8.65 3.94 -13.74
CA GLN A 204 7.63 2.94 -13.41
C GLN A 204 7.22 2.10 -14.63
N GLY A 205 7.09 2.71 -15.80
CA GLY A 205 6.81 2.01 -17.05
C GLY A 205 7.91 1.00 -17.42
N VAL A 206 9.17 1.41 -17.33
CA VAL A 206 10.33 0.53 -17.56
C VAL A 206 10.35 -0.62 -16.56
N SER A 207 10.09 -0.34 -15.29
CA SER A 207 9.98 -1.36 -14.25
C SER A 207 8.85 -2.35 -14.51
N ALA A 208 7.67 -1.86 -14.90
CA ALA A 208 6.52 -2.71 -15.24
C ALA A 208 6.85 -3.62 -16.43
N VAL A 209 7.30 -3.05 -17.54
CA VAL A 209 7.66 -3.80 -18.75
C VAL A 209 8.79 -4.78 -18.47
N GLY A 210 9.85 -4.34 -17.79
CA GLY A 210 10.97 -5.19 -17.42
C GLY A 210 10.56 -6.38 -16.56
N SER A 211 9.70 -6.14 -15.54
CA SER A 211 9.15 -7.20 -14.68
C SER A 211 8.29 -8.18 -15.47
N ILE A 212 7.45 -7.70 -16.39
CA ILE A 212 6.61 -8.54 -17.26
C ILE A 212 7.49 -9.41 -18.16
N LEU A 213 8.45 -8.81 -18.86
CA LEU A 213 9.36 -9.54 -19.77
C LEU A 213 10.17 -10.60 -19.01
N PHE A 214 10.66 -10.25 -17.83
CA PHE A 214 11.35 -11.20 -16.97
C PHE A 214 10.42 -12.35 -16.54
N ALA A 215 9.20 -12.04 -16.09
CA ALA A 215 8.22 -13.02 -15.67
C ALA A 215 7.84 -13.97 -16.83
N VAL A 216 7.59 -13.45 -18.03
CA VAL A 216 7.30 -14.27 -19.23
C VAL A 216 8.45 -15.24 -19.56
N LYS A 217 9.71 -14.81 -19.40
CA LYS A 217 10.88 -15.65 -19.67
C LYS A 217 11.16 -16.69 -18.58
N LYS A 218 10.91 -16.37 -17.30
CA LYS A 218 11.38 -17.15 -16.16
C LYS A 218 10.29 -17.85 -15.36
N ASN A 219 9.03 -17.43 -15.49
CA ASN A 219 7.92 -17.98 -14.73
C ASN A 219 6.91 -18.66 -15.65
N GLU A 220 6.65 -19.95 -15.44
CA GLU A 220 5.76 -20.79 -16.26
C GLU A 220 4.29 -20.31 -16.25
N TYR A 221 3.84 -19.63 -15.20
CA TYR A 221 2.49 -19.09 -15.11
C TYR A 221 2.24 -17.91 -16.07
N PHE A 222 3.28 -17.29 -16.57
CA PHE A 222 3.20 -16.24 -17.61
C PHE A 222 3.25 -16.78 -19.03
N ARG A 223 3.44 -18.10 -19.23
CA ARG A 223 3.30 -18.75 -20.55
C ARG A 223 1.84 -18.97 -20.85
N LEU A 224 1.16 -17.88 -21.26
CA LEU A 224 -0.27 -17.86 -21.53
C LEU A 224 -0.57 -18.43 -22.91
N LYS A 225 -1.53 -19.37 -23.00
CA LYS A 225 -2.13 -19.84 -24.26
C LYS A 225 -3.25 -18.89 -24.68
N ARG A 226 -3.67 -18.94 -25.95
CA ARG A 226 -4.78 -18.11 -26.47
C ARG A 226 -6.08 -18.25 -25.67
N GLU A 227 -6.37 -19.42 -25.15
CA GLU A 227 -7.53 -19.70 -24.29
C GLU A 227 -7.52 -18.95 -22.95
N HIS A 228 -6.32 -18.71 -22.38
CA HIS A 228 -6.14 -17.95 -21.13
C HIS A 228 -6.34 -16.45 -21.36
N LEU A 229 -6.04 -15.94 -22.55
CA LEU A 229 -6.17 -14.54 -22.93
C LEU A 229 -7.62 -14.13 -23.26
N ARG A 230 -8.56 -15.07 -23.35
CA ARG A 230 -9.96 -14.70 -23.57
C ARG A 230 -10.50 -13.92 -22.36
N LEU A 231 -11.08 -12.75 -22.63
CA LEU A 231 -11.77 -11.98 -21.60
C LEU A 231 -13.00 -12.77 -21.14
N ARG A 232 -12.98 -13.20 -19.88
CA ARG A 232 -14.10 -13.90 -19.23
C ARG A 232 -14.76 -12.96 -18.25
N ARG A 233 -16.01 -12.60 -18.50
CA ARG A 233 -16.79 -11.69 -17.65
C ARG A 233 -16.78 -12.12 -16.18
N GLU A 234 -16.89 -13.41 -15.92
CA GLU A 234 -16.89 -13.95 -14.56
C GLU A 234 -15.60 -13.60 -13.81
N GLN A 235 -14.44 -13.89 -14.42
CA GLN A 235 -13.13 -13.66 -13.80
C GLN A 235 -12.84 -12.16 -13.68
N PHE A 236 -13.19 -11.37 -14.69
CA PHE A 236 -13.10 -9.92 -14.62
C PHE A 236 -13.92 -9.37 -13.45
N VAL A 237 -15.19 -9.78 -13.31
CA VAL A 237 -16.07 -9.34 -12.22
C VAL A 237 -15.56 -9.82 -10.87
N ARG A 238 -15.01 -11.03 -10.77
CA ARG A 238 -14.38 -11.52 -9.52
C ARG A 238 -13.18 -10.64 -9.12
N CYS A 239 -12.31 -10.27 -10.06
CA CYS A 239 -11.20 -9.34 -9.80
C CYS A 239 -11.71 -8.00 -9.27
N MET A 240 -12.72 -7.42 -9.92
CA MET A 240 -13.32 -6.16 -9.49
C MET A 240 -13.99 -6.26 -8.12
N LYS A 241 -14.80 -7.30 -7.87
CA LYS A 241 -15.49 -7.52 -6.59
C LYS A 241 -14.51 -7.74 -5.42
N THR A 242 -13.36 -8.35 -5.69
CA THR A 242 -12.34 -8.58 -4.66
C THR A 242 -11.46 -7.36 -4.44
N GLY A 243 -11.11 -6.65 -5.49
CA GLY A 243 -10.20 -5.50 -5.40
C GLY A 243 -10.88 -4.19 -4.97
N THR A 244 -12.12 -3.94 -5.38
CA THR A 244 -12.81 -2.68 -5.08
C THR A 244 -12.95 -2.41 -3.57
N PRO A 245 -13.35 -3.37 -2.70
CA PRO A 245 -13.41 -3.11 -1.27
C PRO A 245 -12.05 -2.71 -0.65
N ILE A 246 -10.95 -3.32 -1.13
CA ILE A 246 -9.60 -3.00 -0.67
C ILE A 246 -9.18 -1.61 -1.18
N ALA A 247 -9.48 -1.29 -2.43
CA ALA A 247 -9.22 0.01 -3.01
C ALA A 247 -9.96 1.13 -2.26
N LEU A 248 -11.24 0.92 -1.97
CA LEU A 248 -12.05 1.84 -1.18
C LEU A 248 -11.55 1.96 0.26
N GLN A 249 -11.15 0.86 0.91
CA GLN A 249 -10.52 0.90 2.23
C GLN A 249 -9.31 1.84 2.23
N ASN A 250 -8.39 1.65 1.29
CA ASN A 250 -7.19 2.46 1.18
C ASN A 250 -7.51 3.94 0.91
N ALA A 251 -8.50 4.22 0.05
CA ALA A 251 -8.97 5.58 -0.22
C ALA A 251 -9.57 6.24 1.03
N LEU A 252 -10.39 5.51 1.78
CA LEU A 252 -10.97 5.98 3.05
C LEU A 252 -9.90 6.30 4.08
N VAL A 253 -8.88 5.45 4.23
CA VAL A 253 -7.74 5.71 5.12
C VAL A 253 -7.05 7.02 4.73
N SER A 254 -6.84 7.26 3.43
CA SER A 254 -6.22 8.50 2.93
C SER A 254 -7.05 9.74 3.26
N VAL A 255 -8.36 9.67 3.05
CA VAL A 255 -9.29 10.76 3.40
C VAL A 255 -9.28 11.05 4.90
N SER A 256 -9.20 10.01 5.73
CA SER A 256 -9.14 10.17 7.18
C SER A 256 -7.87 10.91 7.66
N MET A 257 -6.74 10.76 6.95
CA MET A 257 -5.51 11.50 7.24
C MET A 257 -5.65 13.00 6.95
N ILE A 258 -6.37 13.37 5.88
CA ILE A 258 -6.67 14.78 5.55
C ILE A 258 -7.49 15.44 6.67
N SER A 259 -8.47 14.73 7.22
CA SER A 259 -9.26 15.23 8.34
C SER A 259 -8.39 15.51 9.58
N LEU A 260 -7.44 14.63 9.87
CA LEU A 260 -6.53 14.81 11.01
C LEU A 260 -5.56 15.97 10.80
N GLN A 261 -5.08 16.17 9.55
CA GLN A 261 -4.28 17.34 9.19
C GLN A 261 -5.05 18.64 9.45
N LYS A 262 -6.34 18.69 9.09
CA LYS A 262 -7.20 19.83 9.38
C LYS A 262 -7.30 20.12 10.88
N THR A 263 -7.41 19.08 11.70
CA THR A 263 -7.40 19.20 13.17
C THR A 263 -6.06 19.75 13.66
N ALA A 264 -4.92 19.26 13.15
CA ALA A 264 -3.61 19.79 13.52
C ALA A 264 -3.46 21.28 13.18
N ASN A 265 -3.94 21.70 12.00
CA ASN A 265 -3.90 23.08 11.54
C ASN A 265 -4.65 24.05 12.48
N SER A 266 -5.69 23.59 13.18
CA SER A 266 -6.45 24.45 14.11
C SER A 266 -5.71 24.81 15.40
N PHE A 267 -4.57 24.15 15.68
CA PHE A 267 -3.75 24.41 16.87
C PHE A 267 -2.51 25.27 16.60
N GLY A 268 -2.34 25.77 15.37
CA GLY A 268 -1.26 26.70 15.01
C GLY A 268 0.04 26.01 14.53
N ASP A 269 1.00 26.84 14.12
CA ASP A 269 2.16 26.43 13.34
C ASP A 269 3.10 25.45 14.06
N ILE A 270 3.30 25.65 15.36
CA ILE A 270 4.14 24.79 16.18
C ILE A 270 3.59 23.33 16.20
N VAL A 271 2.28 23.19 16.36
CA VAL A 271 1.63 21.87 16.38
C VAL A 271 1.65 21.24 14.99
N VAL A 272 1.45 22.03 13.94
CA VAL A 272 1.55 21.56 12.54
C VAL A 272 2.97 21.07 12.24
N ALA A 273 4.00 21.81 12.67
CA ALA A 273 5.39 21.41 12.49
C ALA A 273 5.71 20.10 13.23
N ALA A 274 5.29 19.97 14.50
CA ALA A 274 5.46 18.76 15.29
C ALA A 274 4.70 17.58 14.66
N TYR A 275 3.46 17.78 14.22
CA TYR A 275 2.65 16.75 13.54
C TYR A 275 3.31 16.29 12.24
N THR A 276 3.81 17.22 11.44
CA THR A 276 4.50 16.91 10.18
C THR A 276 5.76 16.08 10.41
N ALA A 277 6.59 16.47 11.39
CA ALA A 277 7.79 15.74 11.75
C ALA A 277 7.47 14.31 12.25
N THR A 278 6.49 14.19 13.15
CA THR A 278 6.07 12.88 13.68
C THR A 278 5.46 11.99 12.59
N MET A 279 4.64 12.54 11.66
CA MET A 279 4.09 11.79 10.53
C MET A 279 5.18 11.19 9.62
N ARG A 280 6.28 11.93 9.36
CA ARG A 280 7.40 11.40 8.56
C ARG A 280 8.03 10.18 9.22
N VAL A 281 8.22 10.24 10.53
CA VAL A 281 8.74 9.10 11.31
C VAL A 281 7.76 7.92 11.30
N GLU A 282 6.48 8.18 11.54
CA GLU A 282 5.44 7.14 11.55
C GLU A 282 5.30 6.44 10.20
N GLN A 283 5.43 7.16 9.08
CA GLN A 283 5.42 6.56 7.74
C GLN A 283 6.51 5.49 7.58
N LEU A 284 7.71 5.71 8.13
CA LEU A 284 8.80 4.72 8.13
C LEU A 284 8.50 3.54 9.04
N ILE A 285 7.98 3.81 10.25
CA ILE A 285 7.65 2.77 11.24
C ILE A 285 6.49 1.89 10.79
N GLN A 286 5.60 2.39 9.95
CA GLN A 286 4.50 1.58 9.41
C GLN A 286 4.95 0.57 8.34
N GLN A 287 6.12 0.75 7.69
CA GLN A 287 6.56 -0.13 6.61
C GLN A 287 6.79 -1.60 7.03
N PRO A 288 7.40 -1.91 8.18
CA PRO A 288 7.50 -3.28 8.68
C PRO A 288 6.13 -3.93 8.90
N PHE A 289 5.17 -3.22 9.49
CA PHE A 289 3.81 -3.73 9.72
C PHE A 289 3.08 -4.00 8.39
N ASN A 290 3.15 -3.06 7.43
CA ASN A 290 2.59 -3.22 6.09
C ASN A 290 3.18 -4.40 5.33
N SER A 291 4.51 -4.56 5.39
CA SER A 291 5.23 -5.65 4.72
C SER A 291 4.84 -7.01 5.31
N LEU A 292 4.73 -7.08 6.64
CA LEU A 292 4.30 -8.28 7.35
C LEU A 292 2.83 -8.64 7.02
N GLY A 293 1.94 -7.64 6.99
CA GLY A 293 0.54 -7.81 6.60
C GLY A 293 0.40 -8.32 5.17
N THR A 294 1.18 -7.77 4.23
CA THR A 294 1.20 -8.21 2.82
C THR A 294 1.73 -9.64 2.68
N ALA A 295 2.79 -9.97 3.42
CA ALA A 295 3.34 -11.34 3.44
C ALA A 295 2.32 -12.35 3.99
N LEU A 296 1.64 -11.97 5.07
CA LEU A 296 0.61 -12.81 5.65
C LEU A 296 -0.60 -12.96 4.73
N SER A 297 -0.96 -11.93 3.96
CA SER A 297 -2.05 -12.01 2.97
C SER A 297 -1.75 -13.04 1.88
N THR A 298 -0.53 -13.02 1.33
CA THR A 298 -0.11 -14.04 0.35
C THR A 298 -0.08 -15.44 0.96
N PHE A 299 0.51 -15.56 2.15
CA PHE A 299 0.57 -16.83 2.88
C PHE A 299 -0.82 -17.38 3.20
N ALA A 300 -1.72 -16.53 3.69
CA ALA A 300 -3.10 -16.92 3.99
C ALA A 300 -3.85 -17.32 2.70
N GLY A 301 -3.71 -16.53 1.62
CA GLY A 301 -4.34 -16.85 0.34
C GLY A 301 -3.95 -18.22 -0.19
N GLN A 302 -2.65 -18.54 -0.24
CA GLN A 302 -2.18 -19.84 -0.69
C GLN A 302 -2.66 -20.98 0.23
N ASN A 303 -2.64 -20.79 1.56
CA ASN A 303 -3.04 -21.85 2.49
C ASN A 303 -4.57 -22.04 2.59
N VAL A 304 -5.36 -20.98 2.41
CA VAL A 304 -6.83 -21.10 2.31
C VAL A 304 -7.19 -21.83 1.02
N GLY A 305 -6.57 -21.47 -0.11
CA GLY A 305 -6.76 -22.18 -1.38
C GLY A 305 -6.40 -23.67 -1.29
N ALA A 306 -5.35 -24.01 -0.51
CA ALA A 306 -4.94 -25.37 -0.25
C ALA A 306 -5.77 -26.12 0.84
N ALA A 307 -6.90 -25.54 1.29
CA ALA A 307 -7.73 -26.08 2.37
C ALA A 307 -6.97 -26.35 3.69
N LYS A 308 -5.97 -25.49 4.02
CA LYS A 308 -5.11 -25.62 5.22
C LYS A 308 -5.32 -24.47 6.22
N PRO A 309 -6.52 -24.28 6.80
CA PRO A 309 -6.81 -23.16 7.69
C PRO A 309 -5.97 -23.16 8.97
N ASP A 310 -5.57 -24.34 9.47
CA ASP A 310 -4.75 -24.45 10.68
C ASP A 310 -3.34 -23.86 10.48
N ARG A 311 -2.79 -23.97 9.27
CA ARG A 311 -1.54 -23.30 8.93
C ARG A 311 -1.69 -21.78 8.90
N VAL A 312 -2.84 -21.30 8.42
CA VAL A 312 -3.16 -19.86 8.44
C VAL A 312 -3.18 -19.35 9.88
N VAL A 313 -3.83 -20.08 10.80
CA VAL A 313 -3.87 -19.72 12.23
C VAL A 313 -2.46 -19.67 12.84
N LYS A 314 -1.63 -20.72 12.57
CA LYS A 314 -0.24 -20.75 13.05
C LYS A 314 0.59 -19.58 12.51
N GLY A 315 0.49 -19.33 11.21
CA GLY A 315 1.17 -18.20 10.56
C GLY A 315 0.75 -16.85 11.13
N TYR A 316 -0.56 -16.68 11.38
CA TYR A 316 -1.10 -15.48 12.00
C TYR A 316 -0.54 -15.23 13.40
N HIS A 317 -0.59 -16.23 14.30
CA HIS A 317 -0.07 -16.07 15.66
C HIS A 317 1.44 -15.74 15.66
N ARG A 318 2.23 -16.36 14.78
CA ARG A 318 3.65 -16.03 14.63
C ARG A 318 3.87 -14.62 14.11
N SER A 319 3.04 -14.17 13.16
CA SER A 319 3.09 -12.80 12.66
C SER A 319 2.69 -11.78 13.73
N MET A 320 1.67 -12.11 14.55
CA MET A 320 1.28 -11.30 15.70
C MET A 320 2.42 -11.14 16.70
N LEU A 321 3.14 -12.22 17.00
CA LEU A 321 4.29 -12.19 17.91
C LEU A 321 5.41 -11.29 17.38
N ILE A 322 5.76 -11.42 16.08
CA ILE A 322 6.78 -10.57 15.43
C ILE A 322 6.34 -9.11 15.48
N SER A 323 5.09 -8.82 15.13
CA SER A 323 4.52 -7.48 15.13
C SER A 323 4.52 -6.86 16.53
N THR A 324 4.13 -7.62 17.55
CA THR A 324 4.14 -7.18 18.95
C THR A 324 5.56 -6.92 19.42
N ALA A 325 6.52 -7.82 19.12
CA ALA A 325 7.91 -7.64 19.49
C ALA A 325 8.51 -6.37 18.85
N PHE A 326 8.18 -6.12 17.56
CA PHE A 326 8.61 -4.90 16.87
C PHE A 326 7.96 -3.64 17.48
N GLY A 327 6.67 -3.67 17.82
CA GLY A 327 5.99 -2.54 18.47
C GLY A 327 6.61 -2.20 19.83
N LEU A 328 6.89 -3.21 20.65
CA LEU A 328 7.55 -3.03 21.96
C LEU A 328 9.01 -2.56 21.80
N LEU A 329 9.73 -3.07 20.80
CA LEU A 329 11.08 -2.58 20.50
C LEU A 329 11.06 -1.08 20.13
N MET A 330 10.11 -0.65 19.29
CA MET A 330 9.99 0.76 18.90
C MET A 330 9.57 1.64 20.08
N LEU A 331 8.75 1.16 21.00
CA LEU A 331 8.46 1.86 22.25
C LEU A 331 9.74 2.10 23.06
N GLY A 332 10.58 1.08 23.23
CA GLY A 332 11.89 1.22 23.91
C GLY A 332 12.84 2.18 23.19
N VAL A 333 12.92 2.09 21.86
CA VAL A 333 13.74 2.99 21.03
C VAL A 333 13.26 4.44 21.19
N PHE A 334 11.97 4.71 21.09
CA PHE A 334 11.45 6.08 21.20
C PHE A 334 11.50 6.65 22.62
N ALA A 335 11.40 5.80 23.64
CA ALA A 335 11.63 6.24 25.02
C ALA A 335 13.03 6.84 25.21
N LEU A 336 14.03 6.36 24.46
CA LEU A 336 15.43 6.81 24.56
C LEU A 336 15.81 7.86 23.52
N THR A 337 15.18 7.84 22.33
CA THR A 337 15.71 8.57 21.15
C THR A 337 14.72 9.54 20.52
N SER A 338 13.44 9.61 20.96
CA SER A 338 12.40 10.41 20.31
C SER A 338 12.82 11.89 20.13
N ARG A 339 13.47 12.50 21.12
CA ARG A 339 13.93 13.88 21.05
C ARG A 339 14.99 14.07 19.97
N TYR A 340 15.94 13.15 19.85
CA TYR A 340 16.99 13.21 18.81
C TYR A 340 16.39 12.99 17.41
N ILE A 341 15.42 12.06 17.28
CA ILE A 341 14.77 11.76 16.02
C ILE A 341 13.97 12.97 15.51
N VAL A 342 13.19 13.63 16.37
CA VAL A 342 12.46 14.85 15.97
C VAL A 342 13.42 16.00 15.69
N GLY A 343 14.49 16.17 16.50
CA GLY A 343 15.52 17.17 16.31
C GLY A 343 16.31 17.03 15.00
N PHE A 344 16.26 15.85 14.35
CA PHE A 344 16.82 15.68 13.01
C PHE A 344 16.00 16.42 11.92
N PHE A 345 14.69 16.62 12.15
CA PHE A 345 13.79 17.27 11.21
C PHE A 345 13.61 18.76 11.47
N VAL A 346 13.73 19.20 12.72
CA VAL A 346 13.43 20.57 13.14
C VAL A 346 14.42 21.03 14.23
N ASN A 347 14.71 22.35 14.25
CA ASN A 347 15.65 22.95 15.23
C ASN A 347 14.92 23.65 16.38
N GLU A 348 13.61 23.87 16.28
CA GLU A 348 12.84 24.61 17.28
C GLU A 348 12.54 23.72 18.49
N GLU A 349 12.99 24.13 19.67
CA GLU A 349 12.93 23.36 20.89
C GLU A 349 11.50 22.96 21.30
N GLN A 350 10.54 23.88 21.14
CA GLN A 350 9.12 23.61 21.44
C GLN A 350 8.54 22.51 20.53
N VAL A 351 8.89 22.55 19.24
CA VAL A 351 8.47 21.55 18.26
C VAL A 351 9.09 20.18 18.59
N ILE A 352 10.38 20.17 19.00
CA ILE A 352 11.09 18.95 19.39
C ILE A 352 10.43 18.34 20.62
N GLU A 353 10.11 19.13 21.63
CA GLU A 353 9.48 18.64 22.86
C GLU A 353 8.10 18.02 22.62
N ILE A 354 7.25 18.72 21.87
CA ILE A 354 5.91 18.23 21.50
C ILE A 354 6.02 16.97 20.64
N GLY A 355 6.85 17.00 19.61
CA GLY A 355 7.03 15.87 18.69
C GLY A 355 7.59 14.63 19.39
N ALA A 356 8.56 14.79 20.31
CA ALA A 356 9.12 13.69 21.08
C ALA A 356 8.07 13.00 21.98
N LYS A 357 7.27 13.79 22.70
CA LYS A 357 6.17 13.28 23.52
C LYS A 357 5.09 12.60 22.64
N ALA A 358 4.81 13.17 21.48
CA ALA A 358 3.83 12.63 20.52
C ALA A 358 4.29 11.28 19.95
N LEU A 359 5.57 11.14 19.56
CA LEU A 359 6.11 9.86 19.11
C LEU A 359 6.07 8.80 20.20
N LEU A 360 6.38 9.18 21.43
CA LEU A 360 6.29 8.26 22.57
C LEU A 360 4.85 7.83 22.83
N LEU A 361 3.89 8.75 22.77
CA LEU A 361 2.46 8.45 22.86
C LEU A 361 2.02 7.46 21.78
N SER A 362 2.36 7.74 20.50
CA SER A 362 2.05 6.84 19.38
C SER A 362 2.68 5.46 19.57
N ALA A 363 3.92 5.40 20.06
CA ALA A 363 4.64 4.15 20.26
C ALA A 363 3.96 3.21 21.26
N CYS A 364 3.28 3.74 22.28
CA CYS A 364 2.46 2.94 23.20
C CYS A 364 1.34 2.18 22.49
N PHE A 365 0.94 2.64 21.29
CA PHE A 365 -0.14 2.06 20.49
C PHE A 365 0.33 1.32 19.24
N TYR A 366 1.63 1.08 19.06
CA TYR A 366 2.14 0.31 17.92
C TYR A 366 1.75 -1.18 17.99
N VAL A 367 1.47 -1.72 19.16
CA VAL A 367 0.94 -3.09 19.28
C VAL A 367 -0.45 -3.20 18.65
N PRO A 368 -1.46 -2.36 18.99
CA PRO A 368 -2.72 -2.28 18.24
C PRO A 368 -2.54 -2.06 16.74
N LEU A 369 -1.65 -1.16 16.32
CA LEU A 369 -1.34 -0.92 14.91
C LEU A 369 -0.86 -2.19 14.20
N GLY A 370 0.04 -2.94 14.83
CA GLY A 370 0.51 -4.22 14.33
C GLY A 370 -0.62 -5.26 14.20
N PHE A 371 -1.55 -5.27 15.14
CA PHE A 371 -2.73 -6.13 15.09
C PHE A 371 -3.64 -5.80 13.91
N ILE A 372 -3.81 -4.53 13.58
CA ILE A 372 -4.55 -4.11 12.41
C ILE A 372 -3.93 -4.70 11.14
N HIS A 373 -2.64 -4.44 10.90
CA HIS A 373 -1.97 -4.87 9.68
C HIS A 373 -1.93 -6.39 9.52
N THR A 374 -1.61 -7.13 10.57
CA THR A 374 -1.55 -8.58 10.53
C THR A 374 -2.94 -9.20 10.34
N THR A 375 -3.96 -8.73 11.06
CA THR A 375 -5.31 -9.28 10.93
C THR A 375 -5.95 -8.91 9.60
N ARG A 376 -5.79 -7.67 9.12
CA ARG A 376 -6.20 -7.28 7.75
C ARG A 376 -5.52 -8.15 6.70
N GLY A 377 -4.21 -8.41 6.84
CA GLY A 377 -3.47 -9.29 5.94
C GLY A 377 -4.11 -10.67 5.87
N LEU A 378 -4.36 -11.31 7.02
CA LEU A 378 -5.04 -12.60 7.07
C LEU A 378 -6.43 -12.56 6.41
N LEU A 379 -7.29 -11.62 6.82
CA LEU A 379 -8.68 -11.53 6.35
C LEU A 379 -8.75 -11.29 4.84
N ASN A 380 -7.91 -10.38 4.32
CA ASN A 380 -7.80 -10.13 2.89
C ASN A 380 -7.35 -11.38 2.14
N GLY A 381 -6.26 -12.03 2.59
CA GLY A 381 -5.76 -13.26 1.98
C GLY A 381 -6.78 -14.41 2.01
N ALA A 382 -7.56 -14.51 3.07
CA ALA A 382 -8.63 -15.48 3.19
C ALA A 382 -9.86 -15.17 2.29
N GLY A 383 -9.91 -13.97 1.67
CA GLY A 383 -11.03 -13.58 0.80
C GLY A 383 -12.15 -12.81 1.52
N ASP A 384 -11.98 -12.46 2.78
CA ASP A 384 -12.97 -11.66 3.54
C ASP A 384 -12.81 -10.15 3.28
N VAL A 385 -12.72 -9.81 1.99
CA VAL A 385 -12.44 -8.45 1.51
C VAL A 385 -13.56 -7.44 1.81
N GLY A 386 -14.80 -7.89 1.97
CA GLY A 386 -15.90 -7.01 2.36
C GLY A 386 -15.68 -6.38 3.74
N PHE A 387 -14.99 -7.08 4.65
CA PHE A 387 -14.60 -6.51 5.93
C PHE A 387 -13.54 -5.41 5.78
N ALA A 388 -12.70 -5.46 4.76
CA ALA A 388 -11.71 -4.41 4.49
C ALA A 388 -12.38 -3.04 4.37
N PHE A 389 -13.42 -2.92 3.57
CA PHE A 389 -14.19 -1.68 3.43
C PHE A 389 -14.79 -1.19 4.76
N LEU A 390 -15.45 -2.10 5.51
CA LEU A 390 -16.02 -1.77 6.82
C LEU A 390 -14.96 -1.26 7.82
N ASN A 391 -13.79 -1.88 7.79
CA ASN A 391 -12.69 -1.47 8.65
C ASN A 391 -12.10 -0.10 8.24
N GLY A 392 -12.03 0.20 6.93
CA GLY A 392 -11.68 1.54 6.43
C GLY A 392 -12.70 2.60 6.84
N LEU A 393 -13.99 2.27 6.76
CA LEU A 393 -15.07 3.17 7.19
C LEU A 393 -14.99 3.46 8.69
N ALA A 394 -14.73 2.43 9.51
CA ALA A 394 -14.51 2.60 10.94
C ALA A 394 -13.31 3.49 11.25
N GLU A 395 -12.25 3.43 10.44
CA GLU A 395 -11.08 4.29 10.60
C GLU A 395 -11.41 5.77 10.32
N VAL A 396 -12.21 6.05 9.28
CA VAL A 396 -12.71 7.42 9.01
C VAL A 396 -13.60 7.93 10.14
N ILE A 397 -14.61 7.13 10.52
CA ILE A 397 -15.56 7.50 11.58
C ILE A 397 -14.81 7.69 12.91
N GLY A 398 -13.87 6.80 13.22
CA GLY A 398 -13.04 6.90 14.43
C GLY A 398 -12.21 8.18 14.43
N ARG A 399 -11.49 8.49 13.35
CA ARG A 399 -10.67 9.71 13.29
C ARG A 399 -11.49 10.99 13.36
N ILE A 400 -12.57 11.10 12.61
CA ILE A 400 -13.44 12.28 12.64
C ILE A 400 -14.15 12.38 14.00
N GLY A 401 -14.73 11.29 14.49
CA GLY A 401 -15.48 11.27 15.75
C GLY A 401 -14.62 11.53 16.96
N PHE A 402 -13.48 10.82 17.11
CA PHE A 402 -12.58 11.08 18.23
C PHE A 402 -11.96 12.47 18.16
N ALA A 403 -11.58 12.98 16.98
CA ALA A 403 -11.06 14.34 16.84
C ALA A 403 -12.13 15.36 17.32
N ALA A 404 -13.38 15.24 16.85
CA ALA A 404 -14.47 16.13 17.23
C ALA A 404 -14.77 16.10 18.74
N ILE A 405 -14.64 14.95 19.37
CA ILE A 405 -14.86 14.81 20.82
C ILE A 405 -13.66 15.36 21.60
N LEU A 406 -12.44 14.91 21.26
CA LEU A 406 -11.25 15.20 22.05
C LEU A 406 -10.84 16.68 22.03
N VAL A 407 -11.05 17.37 20.90
CA VAL A 407 -10.79 18.82 20.79
C VAL A 407 -11.62 19.63 21.78
N ASN A 408 -12.82 19.16 22.14
CA ASN A 408 -13.73 19.84 23.07
C ASN A 408 -13.54 19.42 24.54
N ILE A 409 -12.65 18.48 24.84
CA ILE A 409 -12.39 18.06 26.23
C ILE A 409 -11.36 19.01 26.86
N PRO A 410 -11.71 19.73 27.97
CA PRO A 410 -10.76 20.56 28.69
C PRO A 410 -9.52 19.77 29.11
N GLY A 411 -8.31 20.31 28.86
CA GLY A 411 -7.06 19.68 29.23
C GLY A 411 -6.44 18.76 28.19
N VAL A 412 -7.19 18.32 27.16
CA VAL A 412 -6.63 17.53 26.04
C VAL A 412 -5.92 18.45 25.05
N GLY A 413 -6.54 19.56 24.64
CA GLY A 413 -5.95 20.54 23.74
C GLY A 413 -5.34 19.93 22.48
N MET A 414 -4.11 20.32 22.13
CA MET A 414 -3.39 19.85 20.93
C MET A 414 -3.13 18.33 20.91
N TRP A 415 -3.13 17.67 22.07
CA TRP A 415 -2.93 16.22 22.17
C TRP A 415 -4.07 15.43 21.51
N ALA A 416 -5.22 16.08 21.26
CA ALA A 416 -6.32 15.48 20.50
C ALA A 416 -5.86 14.93 19.15
N VAL A 417 -4.88 15.55 18.50
CA VAL A 417 -4.36 15.10 17.19
C VAL A 417 -3.80 13.68 17.25
N TRP A 418 -2.87 13.42 18.15
CA TRP A 418 -2.21 12.11 18.26
C TRP A 418 -3.07 11.08 19.00
N THR A 419 -3.77 11.51 20.05
CA THR A 419 -4.69 10.63 20.81
C THR A 419 -5.82 10.10 19.91
N THR A 420 -6.34 10.92 18.98
CA THR A 420 -7.31 10.48 17.97
C THR A 420 -6.77 9.31 17.14
N THR A 421 -5.53 9.41 16.67
CA THR A 421 -4.89 8.33 15.91
C THR A 421 -4.77 7.07 16.76
N CYS A 422 -4.28 7.19 17.98
CA CYS A 422 -4.11 6.07 18.92
C CYS A 422 -5.44 5.35 19.21
N LEU A 423 -6.49 6.09 19.53
CA LEU A 423 -7.82 5.53 19.80
C LEU A 423 -8.43 4.89 18.56
N THR A 424 -8.22 5.48 17.38
CA THR A 424 -8.65 4.89 16.10
C THR A 424 -7.94 3.55 15.85
N TRP A 425 -6.65 3.44 16.14
CA TRP A 425 -5.94 2.17 16.04
C TRP A 425 -6.50 1.12 17.01
N VAL A 426 -6.83 1.49 18.23
CA VAL A 426 -7.47 0.56 19.18
C VAL A 426 -8.84 0.12 18.66
N LEU A 427 -9.69 1.03 18.22
CA LEU A 427 -11.01 0.73 17.66
C LEU A 427 -10.92 -0.26 16.50
N THR A 428 -10.08 0.04 15.52
CA THR A 428 -9.91 -0.78 14.32
C THR A 428 -9.24 -2.12 14.62
N ALA A 429 -8.30 -2.17 15.58
CA ALA A 429 -7.70 -3.42 16.05
C ALA A 429 -8.73 -4.33 16.72
N VAL A 430 -9.57 -3.77 17.60
CA VAL A 430 -10.65 -4.51 18.27
C VAL A 430 -11.63 -5.07 17.23
N MET A 431 -12.05 -4.28 16.25
CA MET A 431 -12.92 -4.74 15.17
C MET A 431 -12.26 -5.91 14.37
N CYS A 432 -10.98 -5.78 14.04
CA CYS A 432 -10.21 -6.83 13.37
C CYS A 432 -10.19 -8.12 14.21
N LEU A 433 -9.92 -8.03 15.51
CA LEU A 433 -9.86 -9.18 16.41
C LEU A 433 -11.25 -9.85 16.60
N ILE A 434 -12.31 -9.06 16.70
CA ILE A 434 -13.70 -9.59 16.76
C ILE A 434 -14.00 -10.36 15.47
N ARG A 435 -13.67 -9.79 14.31
CA ARG A 435 -13.87 -10.47 13.01
C ARG A 435 -13.08 -11.76 12.90
N TYR A 436 -11.83 -11.75 13.32
CA TYR A 436 -10.96 -12.93 13.33
C TYR A 436 -11.53 -14.03 14.22
N LYS A 437 -11.88 -13.69 15.50
CA LYS A 437 -12.45 -14.64 16.47
C LYS A 437 -13.78 -15.22 16.00
N GLY A 438 -14.61 -14.42 15.30
CA GLY A 438 -15.86 -14.88 14.71
C GLY A 438 -15.75 -15.99 13.68
N GLY A 439 -14.52 -16.32 13.22
CA GLY A 439 -14.20 -17.49 12.39
C GLY A 439 -14.79 -17.51 10.98
N LYS A 440 -15.59 -16.51 10.59
CA LYS A 440 -16.27 -16.46 9.30
C LYS A 440 -15.29 -16.46 8.10
N TRP A 441 -14.08 -15.97 8.28
CA TRP A 441 -13.03 -15.94 7.26
C TRP A 441 -12.61 -17.37 6.80
N ARG A 442 -12.74 -18.39 7.66
CA ARG A 442 -12.41 -19.79 7.33
C ARG A 442 -13.25 -20.37 6.20
N LYS A 443 -14.44 -19.82 5.97
CA LYS A 443 -15.41 -20.23 4.93
C LYS A 443 -15.47 -19.24 3.77
N LYS A 444 -14.51 -18.32 3.64
CA LYS A 444 -14.51 -17.23 2.63
C LYS A 444 -13.57 -17.49 1.46
N CYS A 445 -13.15 -18.75 1.24
CA CYS A 445 -12.39 -19.09 0.04
C CYS A 445 -13.16 -18.62 -1.20
N LEU A 446 -12.46 -17.89 -2.08
CA LEU A 446 -13.04 -17.30 -3.30
C LEU A 446 -12.91 -18.26 -4.51
N VAL A 447 -12.26 -19.41 -4.31
CA VAL A 447 -12.02 -20.44 -5.34
C VAL A 447 -12.72 -21.72 -4.90
N ASP A 448 -13.45 -22.37 -5.80
CA ASP A 448 -14.14 -23.63 -5.53
C ASP A 448 -13.12 -24.74 -5.30
N ILE A 449 -13.06 -25.24 -4.06
CA ILE A 449 -12.10 -26.28 -3.66
C ILE A 449 -12.59 -27.65 -4.14
N GLU A 450 -13.90 -27.90 -4.15
CA GLU A 450 -14.49 -29.20 -4.55
C GLU A 450 -14.19 -29.58 -6.03
N ALA A 451 -14.11 -28.58 -6.93
CA ALA A 451 -13.71 -28.82 -8.30
C ALA A 451 -12.23 -29.22 -8.47
N ALA A 452 -11.38 -28.86 -7.51
CA ALA A 452 -9.95 -29.19 -7.54
C ALA A 452 -9.67 -30.66 -7.20
N GLU A 453 -10.44 -31.23 -6.29
CA GLU A 453 -10.31 -32.66 -5.94
C GLU A 453 -10.71 -33.56 -7.10
N THR A 454 -11.70 -33.16 -7.91
CA THR A 454 -12.16 -33.92 -9.08
C THR A 454 -11.14 -33.87 -10.24
N GLU A 455 -10.47 -32.73 -10.46
CA GLU A 455 -9.43 -32.61 -11.49
C GLU A 455 -8.16 -33.40 -11.13
N VAL A 456 -7.79 -33.50 -9.87
CA VAL A 456 -6.63 -34.28 -9.42
C VAL A 456 -6.89 -35.76 -9.59
N ILE A 457 -8.11 -36.26 -9.27
CA ILE A 457 -8.50 -37.65 -9.43
C ILE A 457 -8.52 -38.07 -10.92
N HIS A 458 -8.93 -37.14 -11.84
CA HIS A 458 -8.88 -37.43 -13.29
C HIS A 458 -7.49 -37.31 -13.91
N ALA A 459 -6.55 -36.62 -13.26
CA ALA A 459 -5.17 -36.51 -13.75
C ALA A 459 -4.26 -37.66 -13.28
N GLU A 460 -4.70 -38.41 -12.27
CA GLU A 460 -4.02 -39.61 -11.76
C GLU A 460 -4.58 -40.93 -12.36
N GLN A 461 -5.65 -40.90 -13.13
CA GLN A 461 -6.19 -41.94 -13.97
C GLN A 461 -5.75 -41.81 -15.43
#